data_b8313e022db0d1f306d4bddc7bee95f4
#
_entry.id   b8313e022db0d1f306d4bddc7bee95f4
#
_cell.length_a   1.000
_cell.length_b   1.000
_cell.length_c   1.000
_cell.angle_alpha   90.00
_cell.angle_beta   90.00
_cell.angle_gamma   90.00
#
_symmetry.space_group_name_H-M   'P 1'
#
loop_
_entity.id
_entity.type
_entity.pdbx_description
1 polymer ?
#
loop_
_entity_poly.entity_id
_entity_poly.type
_entity_poly.pdbx_seq_one_letter_code
_entity_poly.pdbx_strand_id
1 'polypeptide(L)'
;MNGPAAASGQQAAQVRVTARAGQIANEQQGEPGQAVPASTAGAAVAARPKAPGPAPHDARVRGDTRARIQEVAVALFAEQGYEKTSLREIAERLDVTKAALYYHFKSKEDIVRSLVEDYYGQIDALIAWGKTQPASPATRSELLSRYVGIVVEGDEVFRMLHQNKAAVNSLASAKNRGALYRERLSALIELLTGPGAPLGDRLRAAMALGGVSVGWMFFADQVPDRAELCAAVLGIAQDIAEGG
;
A
#
# COMPACT_ATOMS: atom_id res chain seq x y z
N MET A 1 -12.22 -41.92 -40.27
CA MET A 1 -10.85 -41.56 -40.69
C MET A 1 -10.50 -40.24 -40.01
N ASN A 2 -9.72 -40.42 -39.00
CA ASN A 2 -8.53 -39.70 -38.61
C ASN A 2 -8.66 -38.18 -38.37
N GLY A 3 -8.54 -37.84 -37.08
CA GLY A 3 -8.01 -36.57 -36.62
C GLY A 3 -6.55 -36.31 -37.03
N PRO A 4 -5.88 -35.30 -36.54
CA PRO A 4 -5.47 -35.28 -35.12
C PRO A 4 -5.54 -33.90 -34.42
N ALA A 5 -5.45 -34.02 -33.13
CA ALA A 5 -5.21 -33.01 -32.15
C ALA A 5 -3.95 -32.16 -32.43
N ALA A 6 -4.05 -30.88 -32.14
CA ALA A 6 -2.89 -30.05 -31.85
C ALA A 6 -3.07 -29.42 -30.47
N ALA A 7 -2.31 -29.97 -29.54
CA ALA A 7 -2.07 -29.37 -28.24
C ALA A 7 -1.18 -28.14 -28.44
N SER A 8 -1.61 -27.01 -27.99
CA SER A 8 -0.76 -25.82 -27.85
C SER A 8 -0.77 -25.40 -26.41
N GLY A 9 0.42 -25.48 -25.83
CA GLY A 9 0.70 -25.30 -24.42
C GLY A 9 0.30 -23.95 -23.87
N GLN A 10 -0.42 -24.03 -22.80
CA GLN A 10 -0.63 -22.95 -21.87
C GLN A 10 0.67 -22.74 -21.08
N GLN A 11 1.41 -21.73 -21.44
CA GLN A 11 2.36 -21.12 -20.52
C GLN A 11 1.64 -20.03 -19.76
N ALA A 12 1.07 -20.40 -18.63
CA ALA A 12 0.62 -19.46 -17.62
C ALA A 12 1.85 -18.71 -17.08
N ALA A 13 2.01 -17.48 -17.51
CA ALA A 13 2.97 -16.56 -16.91
C ALA A 13 2.49 -16.24 -15.50
N GLN A 14 3.06 -16.92 -14.51
CA GLN A 14 2.95 -16.54 -13.11
C GLN A 14 3.70 -15.22 -12.91
N VAL A 15 2.97 -14.13 -12.88
CA VAL A 15 3.51 -12.86 -12.42
C VAL A 15 3.66 -12.93 -10.90
N ARG A 16 4.80 -13.40 -10.43
CA ARG A 16 5.24 -13.22 -9.06
C ARG A 16 5.71 -11.78 -8.93
N VAL A 17 4.90 -10.92 -8.35
CA VAL A 17 5.36 -9.61 -7.89
C VAL A 17 6.19 -9.83 -6.62
N THR A 18 7.49 -10.02 -6.79
CA THR A 18 8.43 -9.97 -5.68
C THR A 18 8.82 -8.52 -5.46
N ALA A 19 8.34 -7.94 -4.37
CA ALA A 19 8.88 -6.69 -3.83
C ALA A 19 10.35 -6.92 -3.46
N ARG A 20 11.29 -6.48 -4.30
CA ARG A 20 12.71 -6.47 -4.02
C ARG A 20 13.14 -5.03 -3.78
N ALA A 21 13.19 -4.64 -2.51
CA ALA A 21 13.87 -3.42 -2.10
C ALA A 21 15.35 -3.50 -2.50
N GLY A 22 15.81 -2.52 -3.32
CA GLY A 22 17.18 -2.45 -3.78
C GLY A 22 18.14 -2.11 -2.64
N GLN A 23 19.10 -2.98 -2.41
CA GLN A 23 20.34 -2.66 -1.73
C GLN A 23 21.27 -1.96 -2.72
N ILE A 24 21.66 -0.74 -2.40
CA ILE A 24 22.85 -0.13 -3.01
C ILE A 24 23.93 -0.14 -1.93
N ALA A 25 24.92 -0.99 -2.16
CA ALA A 25 26.16 -1.01 -1.42
C ALA A 25 26.99 0.22 -1.79
N ASN A 26 27.53 0.91 -0.80
CA ASN A 26 28.63 1.85 -1.00
C ASN A 26 29.82 1.38 -0.17
N GLU A 27 30.78 0.73 -0.85
CA GLU A 27 32.13 0.52 -0.37
C GLU A 27 32.97 1.75 -0.71
N GLN A 28 33.57 2.36 0.28
CA GLN A 28 34.89 2.96 0.11
C GLN A 28 35.68 2.96 1.39
N GLN A 29 36.87 2.36 1.29
CA GLN A 29 37.91 2.19 2.28
C GLN A 29 38.67 3.49 2.54
N GLY A 30 39.25 3.61 3.72
CA GLY A 30 40.27 4.62 4.02
C GLY A 30 40.62 4.70 5.50
N GLU A 31 41.60 3.94 5.93
CA GLU A 31 42.39 4.12 7.18
C GLU A 31 43.77 4.72 6.84
N PRO A 32 44.66 5.03 7.84
CA PRO A 32 44.53 5.56 9.21
C PRO A 32 45.44 6.80 9.47
N GLY A 33 45.21 7.48 10.56
CA GLY A 33 46.14 8.51 11.04
C GLY A 33 46.07 8.70 12.57
N GLN A 34 47.10 8.26 13.26
CA GLN A 34 47.34 8.41 14.72
C GLN A 34 47.73 9.84 15.08
N ALA A 35 47.25 10.34 16.22
CA ALA A 35 48.00 11.18 17.16
C ALA A 35 47.23 11.37 18.47
N VAL A 36 47.90 11.13 19.63
CA VAL A 36 47.53 11.41 21.01
C VAL A 36 48.57 12.42 21.55
N PRO A 37 48.45 13.02 22.75
CA PRO A 37 47.35 13.50 23.59
C PRO A 37 47.55 14.97 24.07
N ALA A 38 46.52 15.58 24.66
CA ALA A 38 46.72 16.57 25.73
C ALA A 38 45.48 16.67 26.65
N SER A 39 45.77 16.49 27.93
CA SER A 39 44.91 16.61 29.10
C SER A 39 44.49 18.05 29.37
N THR A 40 43.22 18.25 29.75
CA THR A 40 42.85 19.22 30.82
C THR A 40 41.45 18.89 31.36
N ALA A 41 41.37 18.83 32.67
CA ALA A 41 40.19 18.52 33.47
C ALA A 41 39.18 19.68 33.45
N GLY A 42 37.92 19.33 33.27
CA GLY A 42 36.77 20.21 33.48
C GLY A 42 35.55 19.35 33.77
N ALA A 43 35.07 19.37 35.01
CA ALA A 43 33.89 18.62 35.44
C ALA A 43 32.64 19.15 34.75
N ALA A 44 32.06 18.35 33.87
CA ALA A 44 30.75 18.57 33.29
C ALA A 44 29.80 17.47 33.73
N VAL A 45 28.65 17.87 34.26
CA VAL A 45 27.52 17.07 34.68
C VAL A 45 27.16 16.05 33.59
N ALA A 46 27.23 14.77 33.90
CA ALA A 46 26.94 13.67 32.99
C ALA A 46 25.46 13.69 32.59
N ALA A 47 25.18 14.10 31.36
CA ALA A 47 23.92 13.81 30.70
C ALA A 47 23.83 12.28 30.52
N ARG A 48 22.76 11.68 31.03
CA ARG A 48 22.47 10.26 30.84
C ARG A 48 22.47 9.95 29.34
N PRO A 49 23.16 8.92 28.87
CA PRO A 49 23.11 8.53 27.47
C PRO A 49 21.70 8.12 27.12
N LYS A 50 21.16 8.72 26.06
CA LYS A 50 19.89 8.32 25.43
C LYS A 50 20.04 6.86 25.02
N ALA A 51 19.12 5.99 25.47
CA ALA A 51 19.13 4.58 25.14
C ALA A 51 19.27 4.40 23.61
N PRO A 52 20.10 3.44 23.14
CA PRO A 52 20.23 3.17 21.71
C PRO A 52 18.85 2.83 21.15
N GLY A 53 18.53 3.37 19.99
CA GLY A 53 17.32 3.03 19.25
C GLY A 53 17.29 1.52 18.95
N PRO A 54 16.10 0.94 18.70
CA PRO A 54 15.98 -0.49 18.45
C PRO A 54 16.85 -0.92 17.28
N ALA A 55 17.49 -2.08 17.42
CA ALA A 55 18.34 -2.66 16.39
C ALA A 55 17.54 -2.95 15.11
N PRO A 56 18.16 -2.97 13.91
CA PRO A 56 17.47 -3.21 12.63
C PRO A 56 16.65 -4.52 12.58
N HIS A 57 17.08 -5.53 13.34
CA HIS A 57 16.34 -6.80 13.47
C HIS A 57 15.01 -6.61 14.20
N ASP A 58 14.99 -5.82 15.29
CA ASP A 58 13.76 -5.53 16.02
C ASP A 58 12.73 -4.74 15.21
N ALA A 59 13.19 -3.89 14.28
CA ALA A 59 12.31 -3.13 13.41
C ALA A 59 11.60 -4.02 12.37
N ARG A 60 12.29 -5.03 11.83
CA ARG A 60 11.68 -6.01 10.89
C ARG A 60 10.65 -6.90 11.60
N VAL A 61 10.99 -7.44 12.76
CA VAL A 61 10.08 -8.26 13.57
C VAL A 61 8.84 -7.46 13.98
N ARG A 62 9.00 -6.19 14.33
CA ARG A 62 7.87 -5.30 14.67
C ARG A 62 6.98 -5.01 13.46
N GLY A 63 7.56 -4.78 12.29
CA GLY A 63 6.82 -4.58 11.04
C GLY A 63 6.00 -5.82 10.66
N ASP A 64 6.60 -7.00 10.77
CA ASP A 64 5.93 -8.28 10.51
C ASP A 64 4.76 -8.52 11.47
N THR A 65 4.96 -8.31 12.78
CA THR A 65 3.89 -8.47 13.78
C THR A 65 2.75 -7.47 13.57
N ARG A 66 3.07 -6.21 13.22
CA ARG A 66 2.07 -5.18 12.94
C ARG A 66 1.21 -5.58 11.74
N ALA A 67 1.82 -6.02 10.63
CA ALA A 67 1.12 -6.46 9.43
C ALA A 67 0.23 -7.69 9.73
N ARG A 68 0.73 -8.68 10.46
CA ARG A 68 -0.07 -9.85 10.87
C ARG A 68 -1.29 -9.48 11.73
N ILE A 69 -1.15 -8.48 12.62
CA ILE A 69 -2.29 -7.97 13.40
C ILE A 69 -3.33 -7.35 12.47
N GLN A 70 -2.90 -6.56 11.47
CA GLN A 70 -3.79 -5.96 10.49
C GLN A 70 -4.54 -7.00 9.67
N GLU A 71 -3.86 -8.02 9.13
CA GLU A 71 -4.45 -9.11 8.36
C GLU A 71 -5.52 -9.86 9.16
N VAL A 72 -5.21 -10.27 10.39
CA VAL A 72 -6.17 -10.98 11.25
C VAL A 72 -7.34 -10.07 11.65
N ALA A 73 -7.08 -8.79 11.88
CA ALA A 73 -8.14 -7.84 12.19
C ALA A 73 -9.11 -7.67 11.02
N VAL A 74 -8.60 -7.53 9.78
CA VAL A 74 -9.43 -7.42 8.57
C VAL A 74 -10.27 -8.69 8.38
N ALA A 75 -9.68 -9.87 8.53
CA ALA A 75 -10.39 -11.14 8.43
C ALA A 75 -11.53 -11.23 9.47
N LEU A 76 -11.27 -10.91 10.74
CA LEU A 76 -12.28 -10.92 11.78
C LEU A 76 -13.38 -9.86 11.57
N PHE A 77 -13.00 -8.67 11.09
CA PHE A 77 -13.98 -7.64 10.74
C PHE A 77 -14.89 -8.08 9.60
N ALA A 78 -14.38 -8.83 8.62
CA ALA A 78 -15.17 -9.40 7.54
C ALA A 78 -16.06 -10.57 8.00
N GLU A 79 -15.53 -11.47 8.85
CA GLU A 79 -16.24 -12.65 9.34
C GLU A 79 -17.42 -12.30 10.26
N GLN A 80 -17.22 -11.43 11.24
CA GLN A 80 -18.20 -11.18 12.31
C GLN A 80 -18.62 -9.72 12.48
N GLY A 81 -18.01 -8.83 11.73
CA GLY A 81 -18.24 -7.40 11.75
C GLY A 81 -17.35 -6.64 12.73
N TYR A 82 -17.09 -5.36 12.42
CA TYR A 82 -16.22 -4.49 13.19
C TYR A 82 -16.65 -4.33 14.66
N GLU A 83 -17.96 -4.14 14.92
CA GLU A 83 -18.46 -3.89 16.27
C GLU A 83 -18.29 -5.10 17.20
N LYS A 84 -18.48 -6.30 16.67
CA LYS A 84 -18.39 -7.55 17.44
C LYS A 84 -16.96 -8.01 17.67
N THR A 85 -16.00 -7.49 16.93
CA THR A 85 -14.59 -7.87 17.06
C THR A 85 -13.91 -7.07 18.17
N SER A 86 -13.12 -7.75 19.01
CA SER A 86 -12.32 -7.15 20.08
C SER A 86 -10.82 -7.34 19.84
N LEU A 87 -10.00 -6.45 20.41
CA LEU A 87 -8.53 -6.61 20.39
C LEU A 87 -8.09 -7.92 21.08
N ARG A 88 -8.89 -8.43 22.01
CA ARG A 88 -8.62 -9.71 22.68
C ARG A 88 -8.74 -10.88 21.70
N GLU A 89 -9.81 -10.93 20.92
CA GLU A 89 -10.01 -11.97 19.90
C GLU A 89 -8.94 -11.93 18.82
N ILE A 90 -8.51 -10.73 18.41
CA ILE A 90 -7.39 -10.58 17.47
C ILE A 90 -6.10 -11.16 18.08
N ALA A 91 -5.81 -10.89 19.35
CA ALA A 91 -4.64 -11.44 20.03
C ALA A 91 -4.72 -12.97 20.18
N GLU A 92 -5.89 -13.51 20.54
CA GLU A 92 -6.15 -14.94 20.65
C GLU A 92 -5.99 -15.65 19.29
N ARG A 93 -6.51 -15.07 18.20
CA ARG A 93 -6.37 -15.64 16.84
C ARG A 93 -4.92 -15.65 16.35
N LEU A 94 -4.10 -14.69 16.80
CA LEU A 94 -2.68 -14.57 16.47
C LEU A 94 -1.76 -15.39 17.36
N ASP A 95 -2.29 -15.98 18.43
CA ASP A 95 -1.51 -16.63 19.49
C ASP A 95 -0.44 -15.69 20.09
N VAL A 96 -0.84 -14.44 20.34
CA VAL A 96 0.03 -13.45 20.99
C VAL A 96 -0.58 -12.96 22.30
N THR A 97 0.26 -12.47 23.20
CA THR A 97 -0.23 -11.88 24.44
C THR A 97 -0.99 -10.58 24.16
N LYS A 98 -2.02 -10.30 24.96
CA LYS A 98 -2.73 -9.02 24.92
C LYS A 98 -1.77 -7.83 25.04
N ALA A 99 -0.74 -7.93 25.88
CA ALA A 99 0.27 -6.89 26.04
C ALA A 99 1.06 -6.63 24.74
N ALA A 100 1.43 -7.69 24.02
CA ALA A 100 2.11 -7.60 22.73
C ALA A 100 1.22 -6.89 21.69
N LEU A 101 -0.06 -7.22 21.62
CA LEU A 101 -0.98 -6.54 20.72
C LEU A 101 -1.13 -5.06 21.10
N TYR A 102 -1.37 -4.73 22.38
CA TYR A 102 -1.50 -3.36 22.85
C TYR A 102 -0.23 -2.51 22.70
N TYR A 103 0.92 -3.14 22.55
CA TYR A 103 2.14 -2.44 22.18
C TYR A 103 2.06 -1.84 20.78
N HIS A 104 1.44 -2.55 19.83
CA HIS A 104 1.29 -2.11 18.44
C HIS A 104 0.07 -1.22 18.22
N PHE A 105 -1.08 -1.58 18.80
CA PHE A 105 -2.36 -0.89 18.60
C PHE A 105 -3.10 -0.70 19.92
N LYS A 106 -3.53 0.53 20.19
CA LYS A 106 -4.25 0.85 21.42
C LYS A 106 -5.75 0.60 21.32
N SER A 107 -6.29 0.60 20.10
CA SER A 107 -7.71 0.42 19.83
C SER A 107 -7.94 -0.22 18.46
N LYS A 108 -9.17 -0.66 18.19
CA LYS A 108 -9.59 -1.13 16.85
C LYS A 108 -9.49 0.00 15.81
N GLU A 109 -9.81 1.20 16.23
CA GLU A 109 -9.73 2.41 15.44
C GLU A 109 -8.30 2.70 14.98
N ASP A 110 -7.30 2.42 15.83
CA ASP A 110 -5.89 2.56 15.46
C ASP A 110 -5.48 1.56 14.38
N ILE A 111 -6.01 0.31 14.43
CA ILE A 111 -5.79 -0.68 13.38
C ILE A 111 -6.40 -0.17 12.07
N VAL A 112 -7.67 0.23 12.08
CA VAL A 112 -8.35 0.73 10.87
C VAL A 112 -7.65 1.95 10.31
N ARG A 113 -7.21 2.87 11.17
CA ARG A 113 -6.45 4.06 10.75
C ARG A 113 -5.17 3.65 10.05
N SER A 114 -4.43 2.70 10.61
CA SER A 114 -3.18 2.24 10.02
C SER A 114 -3.37 1.57 8.66
N LEU A 115 -4.44 0.78 8.48
CA LEU A 115 -4.77 0.17 7.18
C LEU A 115 -5.04 1.24 6.11
N VAL A 116 -5.75 2.29 6.47
CA VAL A 116 -6.02 3.42 5.56
C VAL A 116 -4.75 4.22 5.27
N GLU A 117 -3.90 4.42 6.28
CA GLU A 117 -2.60 5.10 6.12
C GLU A 117 -1.67 4.30 5.21
N ASP A 118 -1.62 2.98 5.36
CA ASP A 118 -0.80 2.08 4.53
C ASP A 118 -1.28 2.10 3.07
N TYR A 119 -2.60 2.06 2.83
CA TYR A 119 -3.17 2.20 1.49
C TYR A 119 -2.78 3.54 0.83
N TYR A 120 -2.96 4.65 1.54
CA TYR A 120 -2.57 5.96 1.01
C TYR A 120 -1.06 6.09 0.84
N GLY A 121 -0.27 5.42 1.67
CA GLY A 121 1.18 5.35 1.53
C GLY A 121 1.60 4.69 0.22
N GLN A 122 0.88 3.66 -0.24
CA GLN A 122 1.12 3.03 -1.55
C GLN A 122 0.79 4.00 -2.69
N ILE A 123 -0.31 4.75 -2.59
CA ILE A 123 -0.65 5.79 -3.58
C ILE A 123 0.42 6.89 -3.61
N ASP A 124 0.90 7.35 -2.46
CA ASP A 124 1.97 8.35 -2.38
C ASP A 124 3.28 7.84 -2.98
N ALA A 125 3.62 6.57 -2.76
CA ALA A 125 4.78 5.91 -3.37
C ALA A 125 4.62 5.79 -4.91
N LEU A 126 3.42 5.48 -5.40
CA LEU A 126 3.12 5.45 -6.84
C LEU A 126 3.28 6.84 -7.47
N ILE A 127 2.77 7.89 -6.82
CA ILE A 127 2.94 9.27 -7.27
C ILE A 127 4.42 9.66 -7.30
N ALA A 128 5.17 9.35 -6.24
CA ALA A 128 6.59 9.62 -6.16
C ALA A 128 7.37 8.91 -7.29
N TRP A 129 7.05 7.63 -7.53
CA TRP A 129 7.63 6.87 -8.65
C TRP A 129 7.28 7.53 -9.99
N GLY A 130 6.01 7.84 -10.25
CA GLY A 130 5.57 8.44 -11.51
C GLY A 130 6.29 9.75 -11.82
N LYS A 131 6.55 10.59 -10.81
CA LYS A 131 7.30 11.85 -10.94
C LYS A 131 8.76 11.65 -11.38
N THR A 132 9.35 10.48 -11.17
CA THR A 132 10.72 10.16 -11.59
C THR A 132 10.79 9.55 -12.99
N GLN A 133 9.65 9.22 -13.61
CA GLN A 133 9.62 8.57 -14.91
C GLN A 133 9.49 9.58 -16.06
N PRO A 134 10.02 9.26 -17.26
CA PRO A 134 9.75 10.06 -18.45
C PRO A 134 8.26 10.01 -18.81
N ALA A 135 7.71 11.13 -19.25
CA ALA A 135 6.35 11.18 -19.76
C ALA A 135 6.26 10.38 -21.09
N SER A 136 5.65 9.19 -21.04
CA SER A 136 5.51 8.30 -22.19
C SER A 136 4.23 7.46 -22.09
N PRO A 137 3.72 6.90 -23.20
CA PRO A 137 2.61 5.94 -23.17
C PRO A 137 2.92 4.73 -22.27
N ALA A 138 4.15 4.21 -22.33
CA ALA A 138 4.56 3.10 -21.49
C ALA A 138 4.49 3.43 -19.99
N THR A 139 4.92 4.63 -19.60
CA THR A 139 4.83 5.10 -18.21
C THR A 139 3.37 5.22 -17.75
N ARG A 140 2.48 5.73 -18.62
CA ARG A 140 1.04 5.82 -18.29
C ARG A 140 0.41 4.46 -18.09
N SER A 141 0.70 3.51 -19.00
CA SER A 141 0.21 2.12 -18.88
C SER A 141 0.72 1.46 -17.60
N GLU A 142 2.01 1.61 -17.27
CA GLU A 142 2.59 1.08 -16.04
C GLU A 142 1.99 1.73 -14.78
N LEU A 143 1.71 3.05 -14.81
CA LEU A 143 1.07 3.74 -13.70
C LEU A 143 -0.33 3.20 -13.44
N LEU A 144 -1.13 2.98 -14.49
CA LEU A 144 -2.47 2.37 -14.37
C LEU A 144 -2.37 0.94 -13.86
N SER A 145 -1.43 0.14 -14.36
CA SER A 145 -1.22 -1.24 -13.90
C SER A 145 -0.89 -1.30 -12.40
N ARG A 146 0.01 -0.46 -11.93
CA ARG A 146 0.34 -0.35 -10.50
C ARG A 146 -0.83 0.15 -9.67
N TYR A 147 -1.59 1.11 -10.18
CA TYR A 147 -2.78 1.61 -9.50
C TYR A 147 -3.85 0.52 -9.33
N VAL A 148 -4.09 -0.28 -10.37
CA VAL A 148 -4.97 -1.47 -10.29
C VAL A 148 -4.48 -2.42 -9.21
N GLY A 149 -3.18 -2.72 -9.15
CA GLY A 149 -2.59 -3.55 -8.10
C GLY A 149 -2.89 -3.03 -6.69
N ILE A 150 -2.72 -1.73 -6.45
CA ILE A 150 -3.01 -1.10 -5.15
C ILE A 150 -4.52 -1.22 -4.80
N VAL A 151 -5.41 -1.00 -5.76
CA VAL A 151 -6.86 -1.13 -5.54
C VAL A 151 -7.24 -2.57 -5.20
N VAL A 152 -6.66 -3.54 -5.90
CA VAL A 152 -6.89 -4.98 -5.67
C VAL A 152 -6.39 -5.42 -4.29
N GLU A 153 -5.19 -5.00 -3.91
CA GLU A 153 -4.63 -5.30 -2.58
C GLU A 153 -5.42 -4.62 -1.46
N GLY A 154 -5.96 -3.43 -1.72
CA GLY A 154 -6.78 -2.67 -0.77
C GLY A 154 -8.23 -3.12 -0.64
N ASP A 155 -8.70 -4.05 -1.49
CA ASP A 155 -10.10 -4.46 -1.58
C ASP A 155 -10.74 -4.86 -0.25
N GLU A 156 -10.10 -5.73 0.51
CA GLU A 156 -10.64 -6.20 1.80
C GLU A 156 -10.83 -5.06 2.81
N VAL A 157 -9.90 -4.12 2.83
CA VAL A 157 -9.98 -2.93 3.69
C VAL A 157 -11.14 -2.03 3.28
N PHE A 158 -11.29 -1.77 1.97
CA PHE A 158 -12.38 -0.95 1.46
C PHE A 158 -13.74 -1.60 1.65
N ARG A 159 -13.86 -2.90 1.42
CA ARG A 159 -15.08 -3.66 1.65
C ARG A 159 -15.49 -3.61 3.12
N MET A 160 -14.54 -3.84 4.03
CA MET A 160 -14.75 -3.71 5.46
C MET A 160 -15.22 -2.30 5.84
N LEU A 161 -14.61 -1.26 5.31
CA LEU A 161 -14.99 0.13 5.58
C LEU A 161 -16.40 0.45 5.05
N HIS A 162 -16.76 -0.03 3.85
CA HIS A 162 -18.09 0.18 3.28
C HIS A 162 -19.19 -0.53 4.08
N GLN A 163 -18.92 -1.72 4.57
CA GLN A 163 -19.87 -2.50 5.36
C GLN A 163 -20.01 -1.96 6.80
N ASN A 164 -19.02 -1.23 7.32
CA ASN A 164 -18.96 -0.81 8.71
C ASN A 164 -18.93 0.72 8.86
N LYS A 165 -20.13 1.35 8.81
CA LYS A 165 -20.25 2.81 8.99
C LYS A 165 -19.63 3.33 10.30
N ALA A 166 -19.65 2.52 11.37
CA ALA A 166 -19.03 2.88 12.64
C ALA A 166 -17.50 2.97 12.52
N ALA A 167 -16.84 2.03 11.81
CA ALA A 167 -15.41 2.10 11.54
C ALA A 167 -15.06 3.37 10.73
N VAL A 168 -15.89 3.72 9.73
CA VAL A 168 -15.71 4.94 8.94
C VAL A 168 -15.88 6.19 9.81
N ASN A 169 -16.89 6.20 10.69
CA ASN A 169 -17.14 7.36 11.59
C ASN A 169 -16.02 7.53 12.62
N SER A 170 -15.45 6.43 13.15
CA SER A 170 -14.32 6.49 14.08
C SER A 170 -13.06 7.09 13.43
N LEU A 171 -12.93 6.94 12.12
CA LEU A 171 -11.91 7.60 11.32
C LEU A 171 -12.20 9.11 11.12
N ALA A 172 -13.30 9.62 11.59
CA ALA A 172 -13.88 10.93 11.28
C ALA A 172 -13.18 12.17 11.84
N SER A 173 -11.87 12.16 12.02
CA SER A 173 -11.10 13.42 11.88
C SER A 173 -11.11 13.90 10.42
N ALA A 174 -12.24 13.69 9.76
CA ALA A 174 -12.40 13.59 8.29
C ALA A 174 -12.38 14.93 7.54
N LYS A 175 -12.24 16.10 8.19
CA LYS A 175 -12.20 17.36 7.43
C LYS A 175 -11.03 17.47 6.46
N ASN A 176 -9.90 16.81 6.74
CA ASN A 176 -8.74 16.84 5.86
C ASN A 176 -8.67 15.66 4.85
N ARG A 177 -9.36 14.54 5.09
CA ARG A 177 -9.24 13.35 4.24
C ARG A 177 -9.75 13.56 2.82
N GLY A 178 -10.89 14.21 2.67
CA GLY A 178 -11.42 14.52 1.34
C GLY A 178 -10.52 15.46 0.54
N ALA A 179 -9.80 16.35 1.21
CA ALA A 179 -8.80 17.21 0.57
C ALA A 179 -7.57 16.40 0.14
N LEU A 180 -7.02 15.57 1.03
CA LEU A 180 -5.88 14.70 0.76
C LEU A 180 -6.18 13.66 -0.34
N TYR A 181 -7.39 13.10 -0.36
CA TYR A 181 -7.82 12.20 -1.44
C TYR A 181 -7.85 12.92 -2.80
N ARG A 182 -8.43 14.14 -2.83
CA ARG A 182 -8.48 14.94 -4.06
C ARG A 182 -7.09 15.36 -4.53
N GLU A 183 -6.19 15.68 -3.63
CA GLU A 183 -4.80 16.03 -3.94
C GLU A 183 -4.08 14.85 -4.62
N ARG A 184 -4.17 13.63 -4.06
CA ARG A 184 -3.61 12.42 -4.64
C ARG A 184 -4.20 12.10 -6.00
N LEU A 185 -5.52 12.17 -6.11
CA LEU A 185 -6.21 11.95 -7.40
C LEU A 185 -5.78 12.99 -8.44
N SER A 186 -5.66 14.26 -8.06
CA SER A 186 -5.18 15.31 -8.97
C SER A 186 -3.74 15.05 -9.42
N ALA A 187 -2.86 14.60 -8.53
CA ALA A 187 -1.49 14.25 -8.88
C ALA A 187 -1.41 13.05 -9.84
N LEU A 188 -2.22 12.01 -9.64
CA LEU A 188 -2.30 10.87 -10.55
C LEU A 188 -2.84 11.28 -11.92
N ILE A 189 -3.88 12.13 -11.97
CA ILE A 189 -4.42 12.67 -13.22
C ILE A 189 -3.33 13.45 -13.97
N GLU A 190 -2.59 14.31 -13.29
CA GLU A 190 -1.50 15.07 -13.91
C GLU A 190 -0.37 14.18 -14.45
N LEU A 191 -0.04 13.09 -13.75
CA LEU A 191 0.93 12.10 -14.25
C LEU A 191 0.45 11.37 -15.50
N LEU A 192 -0.86 11.11 -15.61
CA LEU A 192 -1.46 10.46 -16.78
C LEU A 192 -1.58 11.40 -17.99
N THR A 193 -1.86 12.68 -17.77
CA THR A 193 -2.23 13.61 -18.85
C THR A 193 -1.16 14.65 -19.16
N GLY A 194 -0.24 14.87 -18.24
CA GLY A 194 0.72 15.97 -18.27
C GLY A 194 0.16 17.28 -17.69
N PRO A 195 1.07 18.22 -17.38
CA PRO A 195 0.70 19.52 -16.84
C PRO A 195 -0.09 20.36 -17.86
N GLY A 196 -1.18 21.01 -17.40
CA GLY A 196 -1.98 21.89 -18.24
C GLY A 196 -2.83 21.18 -19.31
N ALA A 197 -3.02 19.88 -19.23
CA ALA A 197 -3.83 19.11 -20.17
C ALA A 197 -5.27 19.63 -20.28
N PRO A 198 -5.90 19.50 -21.47
CA PRO A 198 -7.29 19.87 -21.70
C PRO A 198 -8.25 19.18 -20.70
N LEU A 199 -9.39 19.83 -20.42
CA LEU A 199 -10.39 19.30 -19.48
C LEU A 199 -10.85 17.89 -19.87
N GLY A 200 -11.03 17.62 -21.18
CA GLY A 200 -11.44 16.31 -21.67
C GLY A 200 -10.48 15.19 -21.27
N ASP A 201 -9.20 15.40 -21.45
CA ASP A 201 -8.16 14.42 -21.11
C ASP A 201 -8.09 14.18 -19.59
N ARG A 202 -8.17 15.26 -18.81
CA ARG A 202 -8.22 15.18 -17.34
C ARG A 202 -9.46 14.42 -16.85
N LEU A 203 -10.62 14.61 -17.50
CA LEU A 203 -11.84 13.86 -17.19
C LEU A 203 -11.68 12.38 -17.55
N ARG A 204 -11.12 12.05 -18.72
CA ARG A 204 -10.84 10.66 -19.08
C ARG A 204 -9.94 9.97 -18.05
N ALA A 205 -8.84 10.60 -17.66
CA ALA A 205 -7.95 10.07 -16.62
C ALA A 205 -8.68 9.89 -15.27
N ALA A 206 -9.50 10.85 -14.88
CA ALA A 206 -10.31 10.75 -13.66
C ALA A 206 -11.32 9.60 -13.72
N MET A 207 -11.96 9.40 -14.89
CA MET A 207 -12.90 8.30 -15.12
C MET A 207 -12.19 6.95 -15.15
N ALA A 208 -11.00 6.86 -15.76
CA ALA A 208 -10.19 5.65 -15.75
C ALA A 208 -9.82 5.24 -14.30
N LEU A 209 -9.27 6.16 -13.51
CA LEU A 209 -8.91 5.89 -12.10
C LEU A 209 -10.14 5.56 -11.25
N GLY A 210 -11.23 6.30 -11.39
CA GLY A 210 -12.50 6.04 -10.70
C GLY A 210 -13.14 4.73 -11.13
N GLY A 211 -13.10 4.43 -12.41
CA GLY A 211 -13.61 3.18 -13.00
C GLY A 211 -12.92 1.94 -12.45
N VAL A 212 -11.62 1.98 -12.21
CA VAL A 212 -10.87 0.90 -11.56
C VAL A 212 -11.47 0.57 -10.19
N SER A 213 -11.66 1.57 -9.34
CA SER A 213 -12.20 1.38 -7.99
C SER A 213 -13.65 0.90 -8.00
N VAL A 214 -14.49 1.48 -8.89
CA VAL A 214 -15.90 1.12 -9.04
C VAL A 214 -16.02 -0.29 -9.64
N GLY A 215 -15.29 -0.58 -10.71
CA GLY A 215 -15.30 -1.90 -11.36
C GLY A 215 -14.91 -2.99 -10.37
N TRP A 216 -13.84 -2.79 -9.62
CA TRP A 216 -13.42 -3.73 -8.59
C TRP A 216 -14.50 -3.92 -7.51
N MET A 217 -15.01 -2.84 -6.94
CA MET A 217 -16.01 -2.87 -5.87
C MET A 217 -17.30 -3.64 -6.26
N PHE A 218 -17.74 -3.51 -7.51
CA PHE A 218 -18.99 -4.15 -7.95
C PHE A 218 -18.80 -5.58 -8.44
N PHE A 219 -17.64 -5.94 -9.03
CA PHE A 219 -17.47 -7.21 -9.72
C PHE A 219 -16.54 -8.19 -9.01
N ALA A 220 -15.79 -7.79 -7.96
CA ALA A 220 -14.85 -8.67 -7.25
C ALA A 220 -15.49 -9.94 -6.69
N ASP A 221 -16.75 -9.89 -6.25
CA ASP A 221 -17.50 -11.03 -5.75
C ASP A 221 -18.27 -11.81 -6.83
N GLN A 222 -18.36 -11.25 -8.05
CA GLN A 222 -19.12 -11.84 -9.16
C GLN A 222 -18.22 -12.59 -10.15
N VAL A 223 -16.93 -12.25 -10.22
CA VAL A 223 -15.94 -12.85 -11.11
C VAL A 223 -15.00 -13.72 -10.28
N PRO A 224 -15.10 -15.07 -10.39
CA PRO A 224 -14.26 -15.97 -9.60
C PRO A 224 -12.76 -15.86 -9.91
N ASP A 225 -12.42 -15.57 -11.16
CA ASP A 225 -11.03 -15.34 -11.56
C ASP A 225 -10.63 -13.88 -11.38
N ARG A 226 -9.93 -13.62 -10.30
CA ARG A 226 -9.40 -12.28 -9.98
C ARG A 226 -8.42 -11.77 -11.03
N ALA A 227 -7.69 -12.65 -11.70
CA ALA A 227 -6.76 -12.25 -12.76
C ALA A 227 -7.50 -11.78 -14.02
N GLU A 228 -8.61 -12.45 -14.37
CA GLU A 228 -9.49 -12.01 -15.45
C GLU A 228 -10.10 -10.64 -15.16
N LEU A 229 -10.62 -10.43 -13.94
CA LEU A 229 -11.16 -9.14 -13.53
C LEU A 229 -10.11 -8.03 -13.56
N CYS A 230 -8.89 -8.30 -13.04
CA CYS A 230 -7.78 -7.34 -13.09
C CYS A 230 -7.44 -6.94 -14.54
N ALA A 231 -7.35 -7.92 -15.44
CA ALA A 231 -7.03 -7.68 -16.85
C ALA A 231 -8.13 -6.85 -17.54
N ALA A 232 -9.39 -7.17 -17.27
CA ALA A 232 -10.54 -6.44 -17.83
C ALA A 232 -10.59 -4.99 -17.33
N VAL A 233 -10.45 -4.79 -16.02
CA VAL A 233 -10.46 -3.44 -15.42
C VAL A 233 -9.29 -2.60 -15.91
N LEU A 234 -8.08 -3.19 -16.01
CA LEU A 234 -6.90 -2.51 -16.52
C LEU A 234 -7.07 -2.13 -17.99
N GLY A 235 -7.54 -3.06 -18.86
CA GLY A 235 -7.75 -2.80 -20.27
C GLY A 235 -8.73 -1.65 -20.49
N ILE A 236 -9.88 -1.67 -19.81
CA ILE A 236 -10.88 -0.60 -19.89
C ILE A 236 -10.30 0.74 -19.40
N ALA A 237 -9.53 0.73 -18.32
CA ALA A 237 -8.92 1.96 -17.80
C ALA A 237 -7.90 2.55 -18.78
N GLN A 238 -7.12 1.71 -19.47
CA GLN A 238 -6.18 2.11 -20.51
C GLN A 238 -6.91 2.70 -21.72
N ASP A 239 -7.95 2.01 -22.23
CA ASP A 239 -8.77 2.49 -23.36
C ASP A 239 -9.39 3.87 -23.06
N ILE A 240 -9.96 4.05 -21.88
CA ILE A 240 -10.54 5.34 -21.46
C ILE A 240 -9.44 6.42 -21.36
N ALA A 241 -8.29 6.11 -20.82
CA ALA A 241 -7.20 7.08 -20.64
C ALA A 241 -6.56 7.50 -21.97
N GLU A 242 -6.51 6.60 -22.96
CA GLU A 242 -5.93 6.85 -24.28
C GLU A 242 -6.89 7.53 -25.24
N GLY A 243 -8.19 7.51 -24.95
CA GLY A 243 -9.21 8.22 -25.71
C GLY A 243 -9.96 7.39 -26.75
N GLY A 244 -9.83 6.04 -26.69
CA GLY A 244 -10.55 5.13 -27.57
C GLY A 244 -10.04 5.15 -29.00
#